data_894f8ac50e3d65c4d1d9cd86fbf4da1f
#
_entry.id   894f8ac50e3d65c4d1d9cd86fbf4da1f
#
_cell.length_a   1.000
_cell.length_b   1.000
_cell.length_c   1.000
_cell.angle_alpha   90.00
_cell.angle_beta   90.00
_cell.angle_gamma   90.00
#
_symmetry.space_group_name_H-M   'P 1'
#
loop_
_entity.id
_entity.type
_entity.pdbx_description
1 polymer ?
#
loop_
_entity_poly.entity_id
_entity_poly.type
_entity_poly.pdbx_seq_one_letter_code
_entity_poly.pdbx_strand_id
1 'polypeptide(L)'
;ANRGELREEYFGIKLADLKQDEEGHYIMTDQQRETFIKNILGKHMCSLQWISWKDFGSVSISYGTDNMLYVKGGQTSKTNGDFLEMYGTLTVLNPLHLQFNGQIITCVEHINDGKPVKRKGTYNFTVAGQRRYWRMQEMNNPKDGYCDYVDIYFD
;
A
#
# COMPACT_ATOMS: atom_id res chain seq x y z
N ALA A 1 17.33 18.00 4.42
CA ALA A 1 16.02 17.72 3.85
C ALA A 1 14.97 17.72 4.95
N ASN A 2 13.83 18.31 4.70
CA ASN A 2 12.72 18.37 5.65
C ASN A 2 12.00 17.02 5.66
N ARG A 3 12.14 16.28 6.76
CA ARG A 3 11.55 14.95 6.90
C ARG A 3 10.02 14.92 6.84
N GLY A 4 9.37 16.04 7.17
CA GLY A 4 7.92 16.15 7.14
C GLY A 4 7.35 16.66 5.82
N GLU A 5 8.19 17.17 4.93
CA GLU A 5 7.71 17.70 3.66
C GLU A 5 7.38 16.58 2.68
N LEU A 6 6.26 16.76 1.99
CA LEU A 6 5.84 15.88 0.92
C LEU A 6 6.60 16.22 -0.37
N ARG A 7 6.65 15.28 -1.30
CA ARG A 7 7.16 15.55 -2.63
C ARG A 7 6.20 16.47 -3.36
N GLU A 8 6.72 17.24 -4.31
CA GLU A 8 5.89 18.15 -5.08
C GLU A 8 4.97 17.42 -6.05
N GLU A 9 5.38 16.26 -6.52
CA GLU A 9 4.69 15.53 -7.57
C GLU A 9 4.63 14.04 -7.29
N TYR A 10 3.47 13.44 -7.58
CA TYR A 10 3.21 12.01 -7.46
C TYR A 10 2.53 11.52 -8.73
N PHE A 11 3.23 10.71 -9.53
CA PHE A 11 2.67 10.05 -10.71
C PHE A 11 1.96 11.03 -11.67
N GLY A 12 2.63 12.14 -11.95
CA GLY A 12 2.11 13.15 -12.87
C GLY A 12 1.14 14.14 -12.23
N ILE A 13 0.88 14.03 -10.95
CA ILE A 13 -0.02 14.94 -10.23
C ILE A 13 0.80 15.79 -9.28
N LYS A 14 0.75 17.12 -9.48
CA LYS A 14 1.39 18.07 -8.58
C LYS A 14 0.45 18.38 -7.43
N LEU A 15 0.93 18.26 -6.19
CA LEU A 15 0.10 18.55 -5.02
C LEU A 15 -0.44 19.98 -5.03
N ALA A 16 0.34 20.93 -5.56
CA ALA A 16 -0.09 22.32 -5.65
C ALA A 16 -1.32 22.52 -6.54
N ASP A 17 -1.59 21.57 -7.46
CA ASP A 17 -2.75 21.65 -8.35
C ASP A 17 -4.01 21.02 -7.74
N LEU A 18 -3.89 20.41 -6.57
CA LEU A 18 -5.01 19.74 -5.92
C LEU A 18 -5.72 20.67 -4.94
N LYS A 19 -7.03 20.53 -4.87
CA LYS A 19 -7.82 21.16 -3.83
C LYS A 19 -7.67 20.39 -2.52
N GLN A 20 -7.99 21.02 -1.41
CA GLN A 20 -8.03 20.40 -0.10
C GLN A 20 -9.42 20.58 0.49
N ASP A 21 -9.86 19.59 1.28
CA ASP A 21 -11.10 19.71 2.05
C ASP A 21 -10.85 20.52 3.33
N GLU A 22 -11.89 20.66 4.16
CA GLU A 22 -11.82 21.43 5.40
C GLU A 22 -10.79 20.89 6.38
N GLU A 23 -10.49 19.59 6.30
CA GLU A 23 -9.51 18.92 7.16
C GLU A 23 -8.09 18.92 6.57
N GLY A 24 -7.93 19.49 5.39
CA GLY A 24 -6.65 19.58 4.72
C GLY A 24 -6.30 18.36 3.88
N HIS A 25 -7.24 17.43 3.67
CA HIS A 25 -7.01 16.27 2.82
C HIS A 25 -7.11 16.67 1.35
N TYR A 26 -6.20 16.17 0.54
CA TYR A 26 -6.19 16.44 -0.89
C TYR A 26 -7.37 15.75 -1.58
N ILE A 27 -7.94 16.47 -2.54
CA ILE A 27 -9.06 16.00 -3.35
C ILE A 27 -8.65 16.08 -4.81
N MET A 28 -8.90 15.01 -5.57
CA MET A 28 -8.66 14.96 -7.01
C MET A 28 -9.95 15.12 -7.78
N THR A 29 -9.89 15.86 -8.89
CA THR A 29 -10.94 15.80 -9.91
C THR A 29 -10.93 14.41 -10.54
N ASP A 30 -11.99 14.07 -11.26
CA ASP A 30 -12.04 12.79 -11.98
C ASP A 30 -10.89 12.66 -12.98
N GLN A 31 -10.55 13.75 -13.66
CA GLN A 31 -9.46 13.76 -14.62
C GLN A 31 -8.10 13.55 -13.94
N GLN A 32 -7.86 14.21 -12.80
CA GLN A 32 -6.64 14.04 -12.04
C GLN A 32 -6.51 12.59 -11.53
N ARG A 33 -7.62 12.04 -11.05
CA ARG A 33 -7.64 10.65 -10.58
C ARG A 33 -7.33 9.68 -11.72
N GLU A 34 -7.92 9.89 -12.89
CA GLU A 34 -7.68 9.06 -14.05
C GLU A 34 -6.21 9.10 -14.47
N THR A 35 -5.60 10.27 -14.49
CA THR A 35 -4.18 10.44 -14.78
C THR A 35 -3.32 9.71 -13.75
N PHE A 36 -3.62 9.87 -12.47
CA PHE A 36 -2.89 9.21 -11.40
C PHE A 36 -2.99 7.70 -11.52
N ILE A 37 -4.20 7.18 -11.67
CA ILE A 37 -4.43 5.73 -11.78
C ILE A 37 -3.69 5.15 -12.97
N LYS A 38 -3.76 5.80 -14.13
CA LYS A 38 -3.06 5.37 -15.32
C LYS A 38 -1.56 5.18 -15.06
N ASN A 39 -0.97 6.04 -14.23
CA ASN A 39 0.46 6.02 -13.95
C ASN A 39 0.85 5.04 -12.83
N ILE A 40 -0.10 4.58 -12.02
CA ILE A 40 0.19 3.58 -10.99
C ILE A 40 -0.17 2.15 -11.43
N LEU A 41 -0.80 1.98 -12.59
CA LEU A 41 -1.07 0.62 -13.08
C LEU A 41 0.23 -0.14 -13.31
N GLY A 42 0.20 -1.42 -12.99
CA GLY A 42 1.33 -2.31 -13.21
C GLY A 42 1.92 -2.83 -11.91
N LYS A 43 3.19 -3.22 -12.00
CA LYS A 43 3.88 -3.90 -10.92
C LYS A 43 4.56 -2.92 -9.98
N HIS A 44 4.38 -3.15 -8.68
CA HIS A 44 5.03 -2.39 -7.62
C HIS A 44 5.73 -3.33 -6.66
N MET A 45 6.90 -2.96 -6.17
CA MET A 45 7.53 -3.68 -5.08
C MET A 45 6.66 -3.59 -3.83
N CYS A 46 6.72 -4.61 -2.99
CA CYS A 46 6.08 -4.60 -1.67
C CYS A 46 7.00 -5.25 -0.66
N SER A 47 6.77 -4.94 0.61
CA SER A 47 7.53 -5.56 1.69
C SER A 47 6.75 -5.64 3.00
N LEU A 48 7.08 -6.64 3.78
CA LEU A 48 6.79 -6.75 5.19
C LEU A 48 8.14 -6.83 5.90
N GLN A 49 8.38 -5.97 6.90
CA GLN A 49 9.71 -5.84 7.52
C GLN A 49 10.23 -7.16 8.11
N TRP A 50 9.33 -8.01 8.59
CA TRP A 50 9.70 -9.30 9.19
C TRP A 50 10.27 -10.28 8.18
N ILE A 51 9.96 -10.08 6.90
CA ILE A 51 10.44 -10.94 5.82
C ILE A 51 11.78 -10.41 5.29
N SER A 52 11.76 -9.23 4.71
CA SER A 52 12.99 -8.59 4.20
C SER A 52 12.72 -7.18 3.70
N TRP A 53 13.71 -6.29 3.87
CA TRP A 53 13.79 -5.00 3.19
C TRP A 53 14.84 -4.98 2.07
N LYS A 54 15.38 -6.15 1.73
CA LYS A 54 16.32 -6.32 0.61
C LYS A 54 15.68 -7.11 -0.53
N ASP A 55 15.02 -8.20 -0.19
CA ASP A 55 14.39 -9.10 -1.15
C ASP A 55 12.91 -8.79 -1.22
N PHE A 56 12.59 -7.75 -1.98
CA PHE A 56 11.23 -7.27 -2.11
C PHE A 56 10.34 -8.28 -2.83
N GLY A 57 9.06 -8.30 -2.41
CA GLY A 57 8.02 -8.93 -3.19
C GLY A 57 7.45 -7.97 -4.21
N SER A 58 6.34 -8.33 -4.81
CA SER A 58 5.65 -7.46 -5.74
C SER A 58 4.14 -7.66 -5.69
N VAL A 59 3.43 -6.57 -5.94
CA VAL A 59 2.00 -6.58 -6.18
C VAL A 59 1.73 -5.95 -7.53
N SER A 60 0.64 -6.35 -8.18
CA SER A 60 0.19 -5.75 -9.42
C SER A 60 -1.09 -4.98 -9.17
N ILE A 61 -1.16 -3.76 -9.70
CA ILE A 61 -2.36 -2.93 -9.72
C ILE A 61 -2.93 -2.97 -11.13
N SER A 62 -4.17 -3.42 -11.27
CA SER A 62 -4.79 -3.58 -12.59
C SER A 62 -6.29 -3.32 -12.53
N TYR A 63 -6.88 -2.98 -13.69
CA TYR A 63 -8.32 -2.92 -13.80
C TYR A 63 -8.90 -4.32 -14.00
N GLY A 64 -9.99 -4.61 -13.25
CA GLY A 64 -10.80 -5.78 -13.52
C GLY A 64 -11.81 -5.51 -14.65
N THR A 65 -12.55 -6.55 -15.01
CA THR A 65 -13.61 -6.44 -16.03
C THR A 65 -14.79 -5.59 -15.57
N ASP A 66 -14.87 -5.32 -14.26
CA ASP A 66 -15.87 -4.47 -13.62
C ASP A 66 -15.44 -3.01 -13.49
N ASN A 67 -14.30 -2.65 -14.10
CA ASN A 67 -13.67 -1.33 -14.02
C ASN A 67 -13.20 -0.93 -12.59
N MET A 68 -13.14 -1.89 -11.69
CA MET A 68 -12.53 -1.67 -10.37
C MET A 68 -11.04 -1.96 -10.44
N LEU A 69 -10.27 -1.27 -9.59
CA LEU A 69 -8.85 -1.57 -9.44
C LEU A 69 -8.66 -2.75 -8.51
N TYR A 70 -7.76 -3.64 -8.89
CA TYR A 70 -7.38 -4.80 -8.08
C TYR A 70 -5.90 -4.77 -7.75
N VAL A 71 -5.58 -5.23 -6.54
CA VAL A 71 -4.21 -5.43 -6.08
C VAL A 71 -4.04 -6.91 -5.79
N LYS A 72 -2.99 -7.50 -6.35
CA LYS A 72 -2.69 -8.91 -6.14
C LYS A 72 -1.20 -9.12 -6.10
N GLY A 73 -0.74 -9.87 -5.11
CA GLY A 73 0.67 -10.25 -5.00
C GLY A 73 1.10 -10.45 -3.57
N GLY A 74 2.39 -10.30 -3.33
CA GLY A 74 2.95 -10.44 -2.01
C GLY A 74 4.45 -10.62 -2.03
N GLN A 75 4.97 -11.15 -0.93
CA GLN A 75 6.39 -11.35 -0.71
C GLN A 75 6.61 -12.72 -0.08
N THR A 76 7.67 -13.40 -0.51
CA THR A 76 8.05 -14.69 0.06
C THR A 76 9.49 -14.61 0.55
N SER A 77 9.74 -15.14 1.75
CA SER A 77 11.10 -15.21 2.26
C SER A 77 11.96 -16.18 1.43
N LYS A 78 13.22 -15.78 1.19
CA LYS A 78 14.19 -16.64 0.50
C LYS A 78 14.87 -17.64 1.45
N THR A 79 14.71 -17.46 2.76
CA THR A 79 15.43 -18.25 3.76
C THR A 79 14.54 -19.20 4.54
N ASN A 80 13.25 -18.92 4.64
CA ASN A 80 12.29 -19.78 5.32
C ASN A 80 10.95 -19.70 4.61
N GLY A 81 9.87 -20.17 5.20
CA GLY A 81 8.55 -20.20 4.59
C GLY A 81 7.69 -18.96 4.86
N ASP A 82 8.27 -17.90 5.41
CA ASP A 82 7.51 -16.69 5.72
C ASP A 82 6.97 -16.02 4.47
N PHE A 83 5.77 -15.47 4.55
CA PHE A 83 5.16 -14.81 3.38
C PHE A 83 4.15 -13.73 3.76
N LEU A 84 3.92 -12.87 2.80
CA LEU A 84 2.85 -11.88 2.75
C LEU A 84 2.05 -12.13 1.47
N GLU A 85 0.73 -12.13 1.57
CA GLU A 85 -0.15 -12.18 0.40
C GLU A 85 -1.21 -11.10 0.51
N MET A 86 -1.50 -10.45 -0.62
CA MET A 86 -2.54 -9.43 -0.72
C MET A 86 -3.42 -9.71 -1.92
N TYR A 87 -4.73 -9.62 -1.72
CA TYR A 87 -5.69 -9.70 -2.80
C TYR A 87 -6.94 -8.88 -2.45
N GLY A 88 -7.28 -7.95 -3.30
CA GLY A 88 -8.47 -7.13 -3.07
C GLY A 88 -8.61 -5.99 -4.07
N THR A 89 -9.49 -5.07 -3.75
CA THR A 89 -9.74 -3.88 -4.55
C THR A 89 -9.05 -2.67 -3.97
N LEU A 90 -8.82 -1.66 -4.82
CA LEU A 90 -8.15 -0.44 -4.45
C LEU A 90 -8.99 0.76 -4.83
N THR A 91 -9.16 1.67 -3.88
CA THR A 91 -9.77 2.97 -4.11
C THR A 91 -8.70 4.04 -3.90
N VAL A 92 -8.52 4.91 -4.88
CA VAL A 92 -7.56 6.01 -4.79
C VAL A 92 -8.31 7.23 -4.28
N LEU A 93 -8.03 7.64 -3.04
CA LEU A 93 -8.64 8.83 -2.46
C LEU A 93 -7.89 10.10 -2.89
N ASN A 94 -6.58 10.04 -2.84
CA ASN A 94 -5.68 11.06 -3.35
C ASN A 94 -4.29 10.42 -3.52
N PRO A 95 -3.29 11.14 -4.04
CA PRO A 95 -1.97 10.52 -4.28
C PRO A 95 -1.28 9.98 -3.03
N LEU A 96 -1.65 10.48 -1.85
CA LEU A 96 -1.04 10.10 -0.58
C LEU A 96 -1.82 9.02 0.17
N HIS A 97 -3.02 8.69 -0.31
CA HIS A 97 -3.93 7.83 0.44
C HIS A 97 -4.70 6.89 -0.47
N LEU A 98 -4.32 5.62 -0.41
CA LEU A 98 -5.00 4.53 -1.08
C LEU A 98 -5.78 3.72 -0.05
N GLN A 99 -6.98 3.28 -0.40
CA GLN A 99 -7.75 2.36 0.42
C GLN A 99 -7.81 0.99 -0.24
N PHE A 100 -7.34 0.00 0.47
CA PHE A 100 -7.38 -1.39 0.04
C PHE A 100 -8.52 -2.10 0.76
N ASN A 101 -9.38 -2.77 0.01
CA ASN A 101 -10.44 -3.60 0.59
C ASN A 101 -10.25 -5.02 0.13
N GLY A 102 -9.94 -5.90 1.06
CA GLY A 102 -9.69 -7.29 0.70
C GLY A 102 -9.00 -8.05 1.81
N GLN A 103 -8.12 -8.96 1.40
CA GLN A 103 -7.48 -9.90 2.29
C GLN A 103 -5.97 -9.68 2.30
N ILE A 104 -5.41 -9.61 3.49
CA ILE A 104 -3.97 -9.56 3.73
C ILE A 104 -3.64 -10.74 4.63
N ILE A 105 -2.77 -11.63 4.15
CA ILE A 105 -2.32 -12.79 4.92
C ILE A 105 -0.84 -12.62 5.18
N THR A 106 -0.46 -12.71 6.46
CA THR A 106 0.94 -12.71 6.87
C THR A 106 1.24 -14.02 7.57
N CYS A 107 2.42 -14.58 7.32
CA CYS A 107 2.89 -15.78 8.00
C CYS A 107 4.35 -15.55 8.35
N VAL A 108 4.64 -15.36 9.61
CA VAL A 108 5.97 -15.03 10.12
C VAL A 108 6.31 -15.95 11.27
N GLU A 109 7.50 -16.53 11.22
CA GLU A 109 7.93 -17.59 12.11
C GLU A 109 7.71 -17.32 13.60
N HIS A 110 7.99 -16.08 14.05
CA HIS A 110 7.87 -15.72 15.47
C HIS A 110 6.53 -15.06 15.83
N ILE A 111 5.58 -15.01 14.90
CA ILE A 111 4.26 -14.42 15.13
C ILE A 111 3.20 -15.50 14.97
N ASN A 112 2.29 -15.59 15.93
CA ASN A 112 1.18 -16.56 15.93
C ASN A 112 1.69 -18.02 15.80
N ASP A 113 2.81 -18.33 16.45
CA ASP A 113 3.47 -19.64 16.39
C ASP A 113 3.80 -20.09 14.95
N GLY A 114 4.12 -19.14 14.08
CA GLY A 114 4.42 -19.42 12.69
C GLY A 114 3.22 -19.75 11.83
N LYS A 115 2.01 -19.56 12.37
CA LYS A 115 0.78 -19.82 11.63
C LYS A 115 0.31 -18.56 10.91
N PRO A 116 -0.37 -18.71 9.76
CA PRO A 116 -0.89 -17.55 9.03
C PRO A 116 -1.85 -16.70 9.87
N VAL A 117 -1.75 -15.40 9.70
CA VAL A 117 -2.69 -14.41 10.23
C VAL A 117 -3.42 -13.79 9.06
N LYS A 118 -4.73 -13.94 9.05
CA LYS A 118 -5.58 -13.41 7.98
C LYS A 118 -6.30 -12.17 8.45
N ARG A 119 -6.12 -11.07 7.72
CA ARG A 119 -6.89 -9.84 7.89
C ARG A 119 -7.81 -9.69 6.69
N LYS A 120 -9.07 -9.36 6.94
CA LYS A 120 -10.04 -9.13 5.88
C LYS A 120 -10.85 -7.88 6.22
N GLY A 121 -10.85 -6.91 5.33
CA GLY A 121 -11.53 -5.63 5.56
C GLY A 121 -10.93 -4.51 4.73
N THR A 122 -11.06 -3.29 5.24
CA THR A 122 -10.57 -2.08 4.61
C THR A 122 -9.34 -1.58 5.34
N TYR A 123 -8.27 -1.34 4.59
CA TYR A 123 -6.98 -0.90 5.12
C TYR A 123 -6.51 0.34 4.38
N ASN A 124 -5.97 1.29 5.14
CA ASN A 124 -5.53 2.58 4.62
C ASN A 124 -4.01 2.56 4.44
N PHE A 125 -3.58 2.86 3.22
CA PHE A 125 -2.17 2.94 2.87
C PHE A 125 -1.83 4.40 2.59
N THR A 126 -0.93 4.97 3.36
CA THR A 126 -0.61 6.40 3.25
C THR A 126 0.88 6.64 3.11
N VAL A 127 1.21 7.80 2.53
CA VAL A 127 2.58 8.28 2.38
C VAL A 127 2.90 9.25 3.52
N ALA A 128 4.07 9.10 4.13
CA ALA A 128 4.59 10.04 5.12
C ALA A 128 5.85 10.71 4.59
N GLY A 129 5.90 12.05 4.68
CA GLY A 129 7.06 12.81 4.24
C GLY A 129 7.43 12.52 2.81
N GLN A 130 8.73 12.38 2.54
CA GLN A 130 9.25 12.13 1.20
C GLN A 130 9.47 10.65 0.90
N ARG A 131 8.84 9.77 1.65
CA ARG A 131 8.96 8.31 1.42
C ARG A 131 8.37 7.92 0.09
N ARG A 132 8.92 6.88 -0.49
CA ARG A 132 8.52 6.38 -1.81
C ARG A 132 7.64 5.15 -1.71
N TYR A 133 6.79 5.10 -0.69
CA TYR A 133 5.86 4.00 -0.49
C TYR A 133 4.62 4.44 0.27
N TRP A 134 3.54 3.69 0.05
CA TRP A 134 2.31 3.77 0.84
C TRP A 134 2.40 2.68 1.91
N ARG A 135 2.25 3.06 3.17
CA ARG A 135 2.29 2.12 4.30
C ARG A 135 0.92 1.91 4.88
N MET A 136 0.56 0.65 5.13
CA MET A 136 -0.67 0.28 5.83
C MET A 136 -0.68 0.90 7.22
N GLN A 137 -1.76 1.61 7.55
CA GLN A 137 -1.90 2.31 8.83
C GLN A 137 -2.42 1.42 9.96
N GLU A 138 -3.16 0.38 9.64
CA GLU A 138 -3.66 -0.60 10.60
C GLU A 138 -2.57 -1.63 10.89
N MET A 139 -1.55 -1.19 11.63
CA MET A 139 -0.30 -1.94 11.78
C MET A 139 -0.33 -3.08 12.79
N ASN A 140 -1.23 -3.00 13.78
CA ASN A 140 -1.23 -3.99 14.85
C ASN A 140 -1.66 -5.37 14.35
N ASN A 141 -0.79 -6.37 14.55
CA ASN A 141 -1.14 -7.75 14.26
C ASN A 141 -2.22 -8.22 15.24
N PRO A 142 -3.36 -8.74 14.75
CA PRO A 142 -4.48 -9.09 15.63
C PRO A 142 -4.20 -10.26 16.57
N LYS A 143 -3.15 -11.04 16.34
CA LYS A 143 -2.85 -12.22 17.17
C LYS A 143 -1.88 -11.91 18.30
N ASP A 144 -0.76 -11.23 17.99
CA ASP A 144 0.31 -11.02 18.97
C ASP A 144 0.61 -9.54 19.26
N GLY A 145 -0.10 -8.63 18.60
CA GLY A 145 0.09 -7.19 18.81
C GLY A 145 1.38 -6.61 18.24
N TYR A 146 2.14 -7.39 17.44
CA TYR A 146 3.29 -6.85 16.74
C TYR A 146 2.86 -5.80 15.72
N CYS A 147 3.72 -4.82 15.47
CA CYS A 147 3.50 -3.86 14.39
C CYS A 147 3.96 -4.47 13.06
N ASP A 148 3.05 -4.60 12.11
CA ASP A 148 3.36 -5.06 10.77
C ASP A 148 3.43 -3.88 9.83
N TYR A 149 4.58 -3.68 9.20
CA TYR A 149 4.77 -2.64 8.18
C TYR A 149 4.59 -3.27 6.79
N VAL A 150 3.36 -3.19 6.29
CA VAL A 150 3.05 -3.62 4.92
C VAL A 150 3.17 -2.38 4.03
N ASP A 151 4.16 -2.40 3.13
CA ASP A 151 4.50 -1.27 2.29
C ASP A 151 4.33 -1.64 0.82
N ILE A 152 3.71 -0.75 0.06
CA ILE A 152 3.64 -0.80 -1.40
C ILE A 152 4.46 0.36 -1.92
N TYR A 153 5.47 0.08 -2.74
CA TYR A 153 6.41 1.08 -3.21
C TYR A 153 5.93 1.73 -4.50
N PHE A 154 6.42 2.94 -4.75
CA PHE A 154 6.12 3.66 -5.98
C PHE A 154 6.66 2.94 -7.23
N ASP A 155 7.73 2.17 -7.06
CA ASP A 155 8.37 1.43 -8.16
C ASP A 155 7.97 -0.03 -8.20
#